data_1ab6dddefb3cf0a9f45d27bf81ded34f
#
_entry.id   1ab6dddefb3cf0a9f45d27bf81ded34f
#
_cell.length_a   1.000
_cell.length_b   1.000
_cell.length_c   1.000
_cell.angle_alpha   90.00
_cell.angle_beta   90.00
_cell.angle_gamma   90.00
#
_symmetry.space_group_name_H-M   'P 1'
#
loop_
_entity.id
_entity.type
_entity.pdbx_description
1 polymer ?
#
loop_
_entity_poly.entity_id
_entity_poly.type
_entity_poly.pdbx_seq_one_letter_code
_entity_poly.pdbx_strand_id
1 'polypeptide(L)'
;CVPQINMGRFSTKNDPTGTVTYEMIVDETRVDTVFEQKKDYLNAERIKKGLPEFSADEISQLRTSFDLLDKDRVVQTDSSGNPNIFKFSVESIGFMNPDSIINCGLSMLIISLKDIQNSFTFDDKTYDFSYNEKIEMSQLDSTNVNTGWIIKVINENHTIGNLLSNVIRNIWCEEGTYLDYPVLKMAAYKMHHPTIEEIEFVMVPKDISKTEKIDIINKLYSSPPYQGFNENHLGNMDNDELDKVLCALLFQKAINCCIELLLNIKSSDSLKDLPLVFNVN
;
A
#
# COMPACT_ATOMS: atom_id res chain seq x y z
N CYS A 1 4.59 3.09 2.98
CA CYS A 1 5.93 3.03 2.36
C CYS A 1 5.94 3.96 1.18
N VAL A 2 6.73 5.03 1.25
CA VAL A 2 7.00 5.85 0.08
C VAL A 2 7.71 4.94 -0.92
N PRO A 3 7.27 4.88 -2.20
CA PRO A 3 8.06 4.20 -3.20
C PRO A 3 9.49 4.73 -3.07
N GLN A 4 10.45 3.85 -2.97
CA GLN A 4 11.85 4.24 -3.10
C GLN A 4 11.98 4.74 -4.54
N ILE A 5 11.68 6.02 -4.74
CA ILE A 5 12.21 6.73 -5.88
C ILE A 5 13.70 6.53 -5.70
N ASN A 6 14.28 5.80 -6.61
CA ASN A 6 15.64 5.32 -6.55
C ASN A 6 16.52 6.43 -5.98
N MET A 7 16.90 6.30 -4.73
CA MET A 7 17.90 7.22 -4.17
C MET A 7 19.21 6.86 -4.84
N GLY A 8 19.35 7.33 -6.08
CA GLY A 8 20.44 6.99 -6.95
C GLY A 8 21.74 7.53 -6.38
N ARG A 9 22.42 6.70 -5.61
CA ARG A 9 23.87 6.89 -5.41
C ARG A 9 24.66 6.75 -6.71
N PHE A 10 23.99 6.28 -7.75
CA PHE A 10 24.56 6.12 -9.08
C PHE A 10 23.55 6.68 -10.08
N SER A 11 23.59 8.02 -10.26
CA SER A 11 22.95 8.64 -11.41
C SER A 11 23.51 7.98 -12.67
N THR A 12 22.70 7.15 -13.31
CA THR A 12 23.00 6.77 -14.69
C THR A 12 22.82 8.02 -15.54
N LYS A 13 23.44 8.08 -16.72
CA LYS A 13 23.32 9.25 -17.64
C LYS A 13 21.87 9.62 -17.97
N ASN A 14 20.91 8.75 -17.68
CA ASN A 14 19.50 8.87 -17.98
C ASN A 14 18.64 9.16 -16.75
N ASP A 15 19.22 9.24 -15.54
CA ASP A 15 18.46 9.60 -14.33
C ASP A 15 18.48 11.12 -14.14
N PRO A 16 17.33 11.79 -14.27
CA PRO A 16 17.25 13.24 -14.11
C PRO A 16 17.29 13.70 -12.66
N THR A 17 17.30 12.78 -11.69
CA THR A 17 17.13 13.06 -10.27
C THR A 17 18.50 13.18 -9.59
N GLY A 18 18.76 14.31 -8.94
CA GLY A 18 19.92 14.52 -8.08
C GLY A 18 19.69 13.92 -6.69
N THR A 19 18.72 14.47 -5.97
CA THR A 19 18.36 14.04 -4.62
C THR A 19 16.86 14.04 -4.44
N VAL A 20 16.33 13.02 -3.77
CA VAL A 20 14.94 12.99 -3.33
C VAL A 20 14.91 12.69 -1.84
N THR A 21 14.25 13.57 -1.10
CA THR A 21 14.00 13.36 0.33
C THR A 21 12.53 13.53 0.64
N TYR A 22 12.08 12.93 1.73
CA TYR A 22 10.75 13.20 2.28
C TYR A 22 10.85 13.34 3.80
N GLU A 23 9.95 14.14 4.34
CA GLU A 23 9.78 14.32 5.78
C GLU A 23 8.30 14.36 6.11
N MET A 24 7.93 13.85 7.28
CA MET A 24 6.60 14.02 7.85
C MET A 24 6.58 15.32 8.63
N ILE A 25 5.50 16.08 8.54
CA ILE A 25 5.41 17.36 9.22
C ILE A 25 5.14 17.15 10.71
N VAL A 26 6.00 17.71 11.55
CA VAL A 26 5.86 17.67 13.01
C VAL A 26 4.65 18.49 13.44
N ASP A 27 3.86 17.95 14.35
CA ASP A 27 2.75 18.65 14.99
C ASP A 27 3.24 19.37 16.25
N GLU A 28 3.75 20.59 16.08
CA GLU A 28 4.28 21.40 17.17
C GLU A 28 3.25 21.64 18.29
N THR A 29 1.95 21.58 18.00
CA THR A 29 0.89 21.79 19.00
C THR A 29 0.76 20.61 19.96
N ARG A 30 1.16 19.41 19.53
CA ARG A 30 1.08 18.16 20.31
C ARG A 30 2.39 17.80 21.00
N VAL A 31 3.51 18.40 20.64
CA VAL A 31 4.84 18.05 21.17
C VAL A 31 4.86 18.07 22.69
N ASP A 32 4.36 19.13 23.29
CA ASP A 32 4.36 19.26 24.76
C ASP A 32 3.41 18.26 25.43
N THR A 33 2.24 18.03 24.85
CA THR A 33 1.28 17.04 25.35
C THR A 33 1.86 15.63 25.32
N VAL A 34 2.54 15.25 24.25
CA VAL A 34 3.18 13.94 24.10
C VAL A 34 4.36 13.79 25.05
N PHE A 35 5.14 14.87 25.26
CA PHE A 35 6.20 14.87 26.25
C PHE A 35 5.66 14.63 27.66
N GLU A 36 4.60 15.36 28.09
CA GLU A 36 3.98 15.16 29.40
C GLU A 36 3.46 13.73 29.57
N GLN A 37 2.78 13.17 28.59
CA GLN A 37 2.33 11.77 28.60
C GLN A 37 3.50 10.78 28.77
N LYS A 38 4.60 11.01 28.06
CA LYS A 38 5.80 10.18 28.18
C LYS A 38 6.43 10.29 29.56
N LYS A 39 6.54 11.51 30.09
CA LYS A 39 7.05 11.77 31.43
C LYS A 39 6.22 11.06 32.51
N ASP A 40 4.89 11.17 32.42
CA ASP A 40 3.98 10.55 33.38
C ASP A 40 4.04 9.02 33.30
N TYR A 41 4.13 8.46 32.10
CA TYR A 41 4.32 7.02 31.91
C TYR A 41 5.63 6.54 32.57
N LEU A 42 6.74 7.24 32.32
CA LEU A 42 8.04 6.89 32.88
C LEU A 42 8.07 7.07 34.42
N ASN A 43 7.43 8.09 34.98
CA ASN A 43 7.25 8.26 36.40
C ASN A 43 6.48 7.09 37.04
N ALA A 44 5.38 6.67 36.43
CA ALA A 44 4.60 5.52 36.89
C ALA A 44 5.42 4.23 36.87
N GLU A 45 6.26 4.04 35.88
CA GLU A 45 7.20 2.90 35.84
C GLU A 45 8.28 2.94 36.94
N ARG A 46 8.80 4.14 37.27
CA ARG A 46 9.76 4.33 38.39
C ARG A 46 9.10 3.98 39.72
N ILE A 47 7.89 4.48 39.96
CA ILE A 47 7.15 4.22 41.20
C ILE A 47 6.89 2.72 41.37
N LYS A 48 6.49 2.00 40.31
CA LYS A 48 6.32 0.55 40.33
C LYS A 48 7.61 -0.20 40.73
N LYS A 49 8.77 0.36 40.40
CA LYS A 49 10.09 -0.18 40.74
C LYS A 49 10.60 0.31 42.12
N GLY A 50 9.79 1.06 42.88
CA GLY A 50 10.16 1.60 44.19
C GLY A 50 11.17 2.76 44.14
N LEU A 51 11.31 3.41 42.99
CA LEU A 51 12.15 4.58 42.81
C LEU A 51 11.33 5.87 42.97
N PRO A 52 11.96 6.99 43.42
CA PRO A 52 11.27 8.28 43.47
C PRO A 52 10.93 8.81 42.08
N GLU A 53 9.99 9.74 42.02
CA GLU A 53 9.70 10.48 40.79
C GLU A 53 10.92 11.24 40.28
N PHE A 54 10.88 11.65 39.02
CA PHE A 54 11.96 12.42 38.41
C PHE A 54 12.13 13.78 39.10
N SER A 55 13.37 14.12 39.44
CA SER A 55 13.74 15.47 39.88
C SER A 55 13.64 16.49 38.71
N ALA A 56 13.66 17.78 39.06
CA ALA A 56 13.62 18.85 38.04
C ALA A 56 14.76 18.74 37.02
N ASP A 57 15.97 18.38 37.49
CA ASP A 57 17.13 18.22 36.60
C ASP A 57 16.99 17.00 35.69
N GLU A 58 16.46 15.90 36.19
CA GLU A 58 16.17 14.69 35.39
C GLU A 58 15.08 14.97 34.36
N ILE A 59 14.04 15.75 34.71
CA ILE A 59 12.99 16.18 33.73
C ILE A 59 13.58 17.04 32.63
N SER A 60 14.51 17.97 32.97
CA SER A 60 15.20 18.78 31.96
C SER A 60 16.02 17.92 30.99
N GLN A 61 16.74 16.91 31.51
CA GLN A 61 17.49 15.97 30.69
C GLN A 61 16.56 15.10 29.82
N LEU A 62 15.43 14.66 30.38
CA LEU A 62 14.42 13.91 29.65
C LEU A 62 13.83 14.73 28.50
N ARG A 63 13.56 16.03 28.74
CA ARG A 63 13.10 16.95 27.70
C ARG A 63 14.13 17.10 26.58
N THR A 64 15.38 17.33 26.93
CA THR A 64 16.45 17.42 25.94
C THR A 64 16.57 16.15 25.10
N SER A 65 16.50 14.99 25.76
CA SER A 65 16.51 13.70 25.06
C SER A 65 15.29 13.51 24.15
N PHE A 66 14.11 13.91 24.63
CA PHE A 66 12.88 13.86 23.84
C PHE A 66 12.95 14.75 22.59
N ASP A 67 13.43 15.99 22.76
CA ASP A 67 13.56 16.94 21.64
C ASP A 67 14.55 16.47 20.57
N LEU A 68 15.59 15.69 20.97
CA LEU A 68 16.58 15.15 20.04
C LEU A 68 16.16 13.85 19.35
N LEU A 69 15.36 13.01 20.02
CA LEU A 69 15.13 11.64 19.55
C LEU A 69 13.67 11.33 19.16
N ASP A 70 12.72 12.02 19.80
CA ASP A 70 11.30 11.66 19.69
C ASP A 70 10.43 12.76 19.10
N LYS A 71 10.85 14.03 19.17
CA LYS A 71 10.08 15.16 18.66
C LYS A 71 9.66 14.95 17.20
N ASP A 72 10.58 14.51 16.35
CA ASP A 72 10.33 14.30 14.91
C ASP A 72 9.34 13.16 14.62
N ARG A 73 8.98 12.36 15.66
CA ARG A 73 7.97 11.32 15.58
C ARG A 73 6.57 11.81 15.92
N VAL A 74 6.47 13.01 16.51
CA VAL A 74 5.19 13.68 16.83
C VAL A 74 4.70 14.38 15.57
N VAL A 75 4.16 13.62 14.64
CA VAL A 75 3.74 14.11 13.33
C VAL A 75 2.26 14.44 13.30
N GLN A 76 1.87 15.25 12.33
CA GLN A 76 0.45 15.52 12.06
C GLN A 76 -0.23 14.24 11.59
N THR A 77 -1.40 13.96 12.17
CA THR A 77 -2.15 12.73 11.92
C THR A 77 -3.61 13.04 11.58
N ASP A 78 -4.24 12.13 10.85
CA ASP A 78 -5.68 12.11 10.63
C ASP A 78 -6.45 11.68 11.89
N SER A 79 -7.78 11.58 11.77
CA SER A 79 -8.67 11.12 12.86
C SER A 79 -8.40 9.69 13.33
N SER A 80 -7.74 8.88 12.49
CA SER A 80 -7.37 7.48 12.77
C SER A 80 -5.97 7.36 13.37
N GLY A 81 -5.24 8.48 13.52
CA GLY A 81 -3.89 8.51 14.08
C GLY A 81 -2.78 8.22 13.06
N ASN A 82 -3.10 8.13 11.76
CA ASN A 82 -2.11 7.91 10.71
C ASN A 82 -1.50 9.25 10.25
N PRO A 83 -0.18 9.30 9.99
CA PRO A 83 0.43 10.50 9.40
C PRO A 83 -0.27 10.88 8.09
N ASN A 84 -0.63 12.15 7.95
CA ASN A 84 -1.43 12.65 6.82
C ASN A 84 -0.78 13.80 6.04
N ILE A 85 0.32 14.38 6.53
CA ILE A 85 1.04 15.45 5.84
C ILE A 85 2.50 15.08 5.65
N PHE A 86 2.91 15.09 4.37
CA PHE A 86 4.27 14.76 3.95
C PHE A 86 4.82 15.88 3.07
N LYS A 87 6.10 16.22 3.26
CA LYS A 87 6.83 17.13 2.41
C LYS A 87 7.86 16.36 1.61
N PHE A 88 7.81 16.46 0.30
CA PHE A 88 8.79 15.89 -0.61
C PHE A 88 9.67 17.00 -1.17
N SER A 89 10.98 16.76 -1.21
CA SER A 89 11.94 17.64 -1.84
C SER A 89 12.66 16.88 -2.95
N VAL A 90 12.59 17.40 -4.17
CA VAL A 90 13.17 16.78 -5.36
C VAL A 90 14.15 17.75 -5.98
N GLU A 91 15.41 17.36 -6.09
CA GLU A 91 16.45 18.08 -6.79
C GLU A 91 16.72 17.46 -8.17
N SER A 92 16.74 18.29 -9.20
CA SER A 92 17.09 17.87 -10.55
C SER A 92 18.56 18.12 -10.84
N ILE A 93 19.17 17.23 -11.60
CA ILE A 93 20.52 17.47 -12.18
C ILE A 93 20.51 18.44 -13.38
N GLY A 94 19.35 19.09 -13.64
CA GLY A 94 19.21 20.09 -14.71
C GLY A 94 18.72 19.54 -16.06
N PHE A 95 18.53 18.23 -16.19
CA PHE A 95 18.03 17.61 -17.41
C PHE A 95 16.51 17.73 -17.57
N MET A 96 15.78 17.65 -16.47
CA MET A 96 14.32 17.83 -16.40
C MET A 96 13.95 18.73 -15.22
N ASN A 97 12.85 19.45 -15.32
CA ASN A 97 12.29 20.18 -14.19
C ASN A 97 11.79 19.19 -13.12
N PRO A 98 11.94 19.51 -11.80
CA PRO A 98 11.46 18.64 -10.72
C PRO A 98 10.00 18.21 -10.86
N ASP A 99 9.13 19.13 -11.27
CA ASP A 99 7.71 18.85 -11.49
C ASP A 99 7.49 17.80 -12.60
N SER A 100 8.25 17.89 -13.68
CA SER A 100 8.23 16.90 -14.77
C SER A 100 8.71 15.52 -14.29
N ILE A 101 9.70 15.47 -13.39
CA ILE A 101 10.19 14.23 -12.78
C ILE A 101 9.06 13.56 -11.99
N ILE A 102 8.33 14.31 -11.17
CA ILE A 102 7.20 13.80 -10.37
C ILE A 102 6.10 13.26 -11.30
N ASN A 103 5.73 14.03 -12.32
CA ASN A 103 4.70 13.60 -13.27
C ASN A 103 5.10 12.34 -14.06
N CYS A 104 6.35 12.25 -14.47
CA CYS A 104 6.87 11.04 -15.12
C CYS A 104 6.82 9.83 -14.17
N GLY A 105 7.26 9.98 -12.93
CA GLY A 105 7.21 8.93 -11.92
C GLY A 105 5.78 8.41 -11.68
N LEU A 106 4.80 9.32 -11.49
CA LEU A 106 3.39 8.95 -11.35
C LEU A 106 2.87 8.22 -12.60
N SER A 107 3.23 8.72 -13.78
CA SER A 107 2.80 8.11 -15.04
C SER A 107 3.39 6.70 -15.23
N MET A 108 4.64 6.48 -14.87
CA MET A 108 5.28 5.17 -14.93
C MET A 108 4.57 4.18 -13.98
N LEU A 109 4.26 4.59 -12.76
CA LEU A 109 3.49 3.74 -11.82
C LEU A 109 2.11 3.38 -12.39
N ILE A 110 1.41 4.34 -12.97
CA ILE A 110 0.10 4.11 -13.62
C ILE A 110 0.23 3.14 -14.79
N ILE A 111 1.29 3.26 -15.60
CA ILE A 111 1.54 2.36 -16.73
C ILE A 111 1.79 0.93 -16.24
N SER A 112 2.68 0.74 -15.25
CA SER A 112 2.94 -0.58 -14.66
C SER A 112 1.67 -1.21 -14.07
N LEU A 113 0.86 -0.43 -13.34
CA LEU A 113 -0.40 -0.93 -12.79
C LEU A 113 -1.41 -1.30 -13.88
N LYS A 114 -1.52 -0.52 -14.95
CA LYS A 114 -2.38 -0.83 -16.10
C LYS A 114 -1.90 -2.07 -16.86
N ASP A 115 -0.60 -2.28 -16.96
CA ASP A 115 -0.02 -3.47 -17.57
C ASP A 115 -0.39 -4.73 -16.76
N ILE A 116 -0.30 -4.66 -15.43
CA ILE A 116 -0.78 -5.72 -14.55
C ILE A 116 -2.30 -5.92 -14.71
N GLN A 117 -3.09 -4.83 -14.72
CA GLN A 117 -4.54 -4.89 -14.90
C GLN A 117 -4.94 -5.59 -16.20
N ASN A 118 -4.27 -5.25 -17.32
CA ASN A 118 -4.52 -5.83 -18.62
C ASN A 118 -4.06 -7.29 -18.74
N SER A 119 -3.29 -7.76 -17.77
CA SER A 119 -2.80 -9.15 -17.72
C SER A 119 -3.83 -10.12 -17.16
N PHE A 120 -4.92 -9.61 -16.60
CA PHE A 120 -6.09 -10.37 -16.19
C PHE A 120 -7.19 -10.22 -17.22
N THR A 121 -7.67 -11.31 -17.77
CA THR A 121 -8.88 -11.34 -18.59
C THR A 121 -9.88 -12.24 -17.91
N PHE A 122 -11.01 -11.68 -17.55
CA PHE A 122 -12.11 -12.43 -16.99
C PHE A 122 -13.02 -12.96 -18.10
N ASP A 123 -13.33 -14.25 -18.07
CA ASP A 123 -14.29 -14.87 -18.97
C ASP A 123 -15.67 -14.97 -18.27
N ASP A 124 -16.61 -14.17 -18.71
CA ASP A 124 -18.00 -14.14 -18.20
C ASP A 124 -18.75 -15.47 -18.38
N LYS A 125 -18.25 -16.39 -19.22
CA LYS A 125 -18.91 -17.67 -19.50
C LYS A 125 -18.43 -18.77 -18.57
N THR A 126 -17.13 -18.81 -18.31
CA THR A 126 -16.49 -19.82 -17.47
C THR A 126 -16.30 -19.37 -16.03
N TYR A 127 -16.46 -18.08 -15.74
CA TYR A 127 -16.18 -17.44 -14.45
C TYR A 127 -14.75 -17.69 -13.97
N ASP A 128 -13.84 -17.81 -14.91
CA ASP A 128 -12.42 -17.98 -14.62
C ASP A 128 -11.63 -16.78 -15.12
N PHE A 129 -10.46 -16.60 -14.51
CA PHE A 129 -9.50 -15.62 -14.96
C PHE A 129 -8.46 -16.28 -15.84
N SER A 130 -8.33 -15.80 -17.05
CA SER A 130 -7.16 -16.08 -17.87
C SER A 130 -6.08 -15.05 -17.59
N TYR A 131 -4.85 -15.51 -17.59
CA TYR A 131 -3.67 -14.69 -17.28
C TYR A 131 -2.71 -14.75 -18.47
N ASN A 132 -2.04 -13.64 -18.76
CA ASN A 132 -0.91 -13.66 -19.68
C ASN A 132 0.38 -14.09 -18.94
N GLU A 133 1.50 -14.09 -19.65
CA GLU A 133 2.81 -14.48 -19.12
C GLU A 133 3.30 -13.63 -17.92
N LYS A 134 2.66 -12.48 -17.65
CA LYS A 134 3.02 -11.59 -16.54
C LYS A 134 2.47 -12.04 -15.19
N ILE A 135 1.40 -12.84 -15.20
CA ILE A 135 0.71 -13.25 -13.97
C ILE A 135 0.57 -14.76 -13.90
N GLU A 136 0.93 -15.30 -12.74
CA GLU A 136 0.68 -16.68 -12.37
C GLU A 136 -0.12 -16.70 -11.06
N MET A 137 -1.11 -17.56 -10.99
CA MET A 137 -1.89 -17.77 -9.76
C MET A 137 -1.81 -19.23 -9.33
N SER A 138 -1.42 -19.46 -8.09
CA SER A 138 -1.28 -20.80 -7.50
C SER A 138 -1.85 -20.85 -6.09
N GLN A 139 -2.26 -22.02 -5.67
CA GLN A 139 -2.71 -22.23 -4.30
C GLN A 139 -1.51 -22.21 -3.35
N LEU A 140 -1.70 -21.64 -2.16
CA LEU A 140 -0.68 -21.65 -1.12
C LEU A 140 -0.59 -23.07 -0.53
N ASP A 141 0.54 -23.73 -0.75
CA ASP A 141 0.84 -25.02 -0.11
C ASP A 141 1.04 -24.80 1.39
N SER A 142 -0.02 -25.01 2.17
CA SER A 142 0.09 -24.95 3.61
C SER A 142 -0.14 -26.34 4.22
N THR A 143 0.89 -26.86 4.85
CA THR A 143 0.76 -27.97 5.80
C THR A 143 0.01 -27.56 7.07
N ASN A 144 -0.36 -26.30 7.22
CA ASN A 144 -1.06 -25.71 8.36
C ASN A 144 -2.28 -24.89 7.91
N VAL A 145 -3.47 -25.36 8.22
CA VAL A 145 -4.78 -24.70 8.50
C VAL A 145 -5.22 -23.48 7.68
N ASN A 146 -4.40 -22.82 6.89
CA ASN A 146 -4.78 -21.64 6.12
C ASN A 146 -4.69 -21.94 4.61
N THR A 147 -5.83 -22.17 3.98
CA THR A 147 -5.94 -22.14 2.53
C THR A 147 -5.83 -20.70 2.05
N GLY A 148 -4.98 -20.45 1.08
CA GLY A 148 -4.76 -19.12 0.51
C GLY A 148 -4.29 -19.21 -0.93
N TRP A 149 -4.15 -18.05 -1.56
CA TRP A 149 -3.74 -17.95 -2.95
C TRP A 149 -2.50 -17.07 -3.08
N ILE A 150 -1.62 -17.46 -3.98
CA ILE A 150 -0.44 -16.69 -4.37
C ILE A 150 -0.69 -16.13 -5.76
N ILE A 151 -0.55 -14.81 -5.89
CA ILE A 151 -0.55 -14.12 -7.18
C ILE A 151 0.86 -13.63 -7.43
N LYS A 152 1.53 -14.28 -8.38
CA LYS A 152 2.89 -13.93 -8.80
C LYS A 152 2.81 -12.94 -9.95
N VAL A 153 3.58 -11.86 -9.87
CA VAL A 153 3.67 -10.83 -10.90
C VAL A 153 5.13 -10.73 -11.36
N ILE A 154 5.34 -10.98 -12.64
CA ILE A 154 6.66 -11.02 -13.28
C ILE A 154 7.01 -9.62 -13.80
N ASN A 155 8.31 -9.28 -13.80
CA ASN A 155 8.85 -7.97 -14.20
C ASN A 155 8.31 -6.81 -13.36
N GLU A 156 8.18 -7.05 -12.04
CA GLU A 156 7.80 -6.01 -11.08
C GLU A 156 8.73 -6.06 -9.85
N ASN A 157 8.75 -4.96 -9.11
CA ASN A 157 9.67 -4.75 -8.02
C ASN A 157 8.98 -4.35 -6.73
N HIS A 158 9.78 -4.08 -5.68
CA HIS A 158 9.29 -3.65 -4.37
C HIS A 158 8.40 -2.41 -4.39
N THR A 159 8.51 -1.52 -5.38
CA THR A 159 7.68 -0.31 -5.47
C THR A 159 6.21 -0.69 -5.69
N ILE A 160 5.95 -1.53 -6.69
CA ILE A 160 4.60 -2.03 -6.96
C ILE A 160 4.14 -2.98 -5.85
N GLY A 161 5.04 -3.84 -5.35
CA GLY A 161 4.74 -4.76 -4.25
C GLY A 161 4.25 -4.04 -2.99
N ASN A 162 4.95 -3.00 -2.55
CA ASN A 162 4.56 -2.19 -1.39
C ASN A 162 3.25 -1.44 -1.62
N LEU A 163 3.11 -0.79 -2.78
CA LEU A 163 1.92 -0.01 -3.12
C LEU A 163 0.66 -0.88 -3.06
N LEU A 164 0.65 -1.99 -3.81
CA LEU A 164 -0.50 -2.90 -3.86
C LEU A 164 -0.75 -3.58 -2.52
N SER A 165 0.29 -4.06 -1.84
CA SER A 165 0.14 -4.73 -0.54
C SER A 165 -0.48 -3.81 0.52
N ASN A 166 -0.08 -2.53 0.57
CA ASN A 166 -0.69 -1.57 1.48
C ASN A 166 -2.17 -1.33 1.15
N VAL A 167 -2.50 -1.15 -0.12
CA VAL A 167 -3.90 -0.93 -0.52
C VAL A 167 -4.75 -2.16 -0.24
N ILE A 168 -4.27 -3.36 -0.57
CA ILE A 168 -4.97 -4.62 -0.28
C ILE A 168 -5.23 -4.77 1.22
N ARG A 169 -4.22 -4.51 2.06
CA ARG A 169 -4.38 -4.61 3.52
C ARG A 169 -5.38 -3.60 4.06
N ASN A 170 -5.27 -2.34 3.67
CA ASN A 170 -6.14 -1.28 4.19
C ASN A 170 -7.60 -1.48 3.76
N ILE A 171 -7.83 -2.00 2.57
CA ILE A 171 -9.20 -2.16 2.05
C ILE A 171 -9.82 -3.49 2.50
N TRP A 172 -9.04 -4.58 2.55
CA TRP A 172 -9.59 -5.93 2.68
C TRP A 172 -9.24 -6.66 3.98
N CYS A 173 -8.20 -6.22 4.71
CA CYS A 173 -7.80 -6.84 5.98
C CYS A 173 -8.24 -6.02 7.20
N GLU A 174 -8.47 -4.71 7.04
CA GLU A 174 -8.88 -3.80 8.12
C GLU A 174 -10.38 -3.50 8.02
N GLU A 175 -11.02 -3.16 9.15
CA GLU A 175 -12.45 -2.88 9.19
C GLU A 175 -12.77 -1.53 8.53
N GLY A 176 -13.82 -1.50 7.72
CA GLY A 176 -14.58 -0.27 7.49
C GLY A 176 -14.27 0.57 6.26
N THR A 177 -13.46 0.09 5.28
CA THR A 177 -13.14 0.94 4.12
C THR A 177 -13.98 0.70 2.87
N TYR A 178 -14.35 -0.52 2.56
CA TYR A 178 -15.12 -0.86 1.36
C TYR A 178 -16.29 -1.79 1.63
N LEU A 179 -16.11 -2.71 2.55
CA LEU A 179 -17.13 -3.60 3.09
C LEU A 179 -17.20 -3.37 4.61
N ASP A 180 -18.34 -3.58 5.21
CA ASP A 180 -18.57 -3.38 6.65
C ASP A 180 -17.73 -4.32 7.53
N TYR A 181 -17.01 -5.27 6.91
CA TYR A 181 -16.15 -6.25 7.58
C TYR A 181 -14.96 -6.67 6.69
N PRO A 182 -13.84 -7.05 7.30
CA PRO A 182 -12.66 -7.49 6.54
C PRO A 182 -12.88 -8.88 5.91
N VAL A 183 -12.48 -9.00 4.64
CA VAL A 183 -12.65 -10.20 3.81
C VAL A 183 -11.42 -11.09 3.84
N LEU A 184 -10.24 -10.48 3.96
CA LEU A 184 -8.97 -11.20 4.06
C LEU A 184 -8.51 -11.28 5.51
N LYS A 185 -7.99 -12.42 5.91
CA LYS A 185 -7.30 -12.63 7.17
C LYS A 185 -5.89 -12.06 7.12
N MET A 186 -5.25 -12.18 5.96
CA MET A 186 -3.88 -11.75 5.74
C MET A 186 -3.67 -11.40 4.26
N ALA A 187 -2.92 -10.33 4.04
CA ALA A 187 -2.34 -10.01 2.74
C ALA A 187 -0.91 -9.53 2.94
N ALA A 188 0.01 -10.08 2.18
CA ALA A 188 1.42 -9.71 2.20
C ALA A 188 2.04 -9.92 0.83
N TYR A 189 3.18 -9.28 0.56
CA TYR A 189 3.96 -9.63 -0.62
C TYR A 189 5.38 -10.03 -0.22
N LYS A 190 6.02 -10.81 -1.07
CA LYS A 190 7.44 -11.17 -0.94
C LYS A 190 8.12 -11.09 -2.30
N MET A 191 9.42 -10.84 -2.27
CA MET A 191 10.32 -10.97 -3.41
C MET A 191 11.39 -11.97 -2.98
N HIS A 192 11.53 -13.06 -3.73
CA HIS A 192 12.44 -14.15 -3.35
C HIS A 192 13.91 -13.76 -3.47
N HIS A 193 14.24 -13.01 -4.51
CA HIS A 193 15.62 -12.57 -4.74
C HIS A 193 15.64 -11.19 -5.40
N PRO A 194 16.49 -10.28 -4.95
CA PRO A 194 16.53 -8.90 -5.46
C PRO A 194 16.97 -8.78 -6.92
N THR A 195 17.58 -9.81 -7.50
CA THR A 195 17.98 -9.83 -8.92
C THR A 195 16.93 -10.43 -9.83
N ILE A 196 15.89 -11.03 -9.28
CA ILE A 196 14.76 -11.57 -10.03
C ILE A 196 13.61 -10.62 -9.82
N GLU A 197 13.20 -9.92 -10.88
CA GLU A 197 12.09 -8.96 -10.84
C GLU A 197 10.75 -9.70 -10.83
N GLU A 198 10.50 -10.41 -9.75
CA GLU A 198 9.26 -11.14 -9.49
C GLU A 198 8.77 -10.86 -8.08
N ILE A 199 7.49 -10.55 -7.95
CA ILE A 199 6.83 -10.35 -6.67
C ILE A 199 5.67 -11.35 -6.53
N GLU A 200 5.51 -11.90 -5.35
CA GLU A 200 4.41 -12.78 -5.00
C GLU A 200 3.54 -12.17 -3.92
N PHE A 201 2.27 -12.00 -4.21
CA PHE A 201 1.26 -11.59 -3.24
C PHE A 201 0.61 -12.83 -2.64
N VAL A 202 0.67 -12.95 -1.33
CA VAL A 202 0.00 -14.01 -0.57
C VAL A 202 -1.29 -13.42 -0.02
N MET A 203 -2.42 -13.99 -0.37
CA MET A 203 -3.74 -13.57 0.07
C MET A 203 -4.45 -14.75 0.73
N VAL A 204 -4.88 -14.57 1.97
CA VAL A 204 -5.59 -15.59 2.75
C VAL A 204 -6.98 -15.07 3.06
N PRO A 205 -8.03 -15.62 2.44
CA PRO A 205 -9.40 -15.29 2.77
C PRO A 205 -9.74 -15.62 4.23
N LYS A 206 -10.70 -14.90 4.79
CA LYS A 206 -11.32 -15.28 6.07
C LYS A 206 -12.17 -16.52 5.85
N ASP A 207 -12.33 -17.28 6.92
CA ASP A 207 -13.24 -18.43 6.97
C ASP A 207 -14.68 -17.91 7.11
N ILE A 208 -15.28 -17.56 5.97
CA ILE A 208 -16.65 -17.08 5.82
C ILE A 208 -17.47 -18.10 5.05
N SER A 209 -18.77 -18.08 5.23
CA SER A 209 -19.69 -19.04 4.59
C SER A 209 -19.67 -18.89 3.05
N LYS A 210 -20.00 -19.98 2.35
CA LYS A 210 -20.09 -19.99 0.88
C LYS A 210 -21.05 -18.91 0.36
N THR A 211 -22.16 -18.71 1.04
CA THR A 211 -23.16 -17.69 0.69
C THR A 211 -22.60 -16.28 0.81
N GLU A 212 -21.88 -15.99 1.89
CA GLU A 212 -21.22 -14.69 2.08
C GLU A 212 -20.15 -14.43 1.03
N LYS A 213 -19.34 -15.45 0.65
CA LYS A 213 -18.36 -15.33 -0.43
C LYS A 213 -19.04 -14.94 -1.75
N ILE A 214 -20.14 -15.61 -2.09
CA ILE A 214 -20.93 -15.33 -3.30
C ILE A 214 -21.49 -13.90 -3.25
N ASP A 215 -22.02 -13.44 -2.13
CA ASP A 215 -22.55 -12.08 -1.97
C ASP A 215 -21.45 -11.03 -2.13
N ILE A 216 -20.24 -11.29 -1.60
CA ILE A 216 -19.09 -10.40 -1.77
C ILE A 216 -18.66 -10.33 -3.22
N ILE A 217 -18.53 -11.48 -3.88
CA ILE A 217 -18.19 -11.57 -5.31
C ILE A 217 -19.21 -10.79 -6.13
N ASN A 218 -20.51 -10.96 -5.88
CA ASN A 218 -21.58 -10.23 -6.55
C ASN A 218 -21.47 -8.71 -6.34
N LYS A 219 -21.21 -8.25 -5.12
CA LYS A 219 -21.00 -6.83 -4.82
C LYS A 219 -19.80 -6.26 -5.57
N LEU A 220 -18.68 -7.00 -5.63
CA LEU A 220 -17.49 -6.59 -6.35
C LEU A 220 -17.73 -6.51 -7.87
N TYR A 221 -18.55 -7.40 -8.41
CA TYR A 221 -18.96 -7.42 -9.82
C TYR A 221 -19.96 -6.35 -10.20
N SER A 222 -20.82 -5.95 -9.30
CA SER A 222 -21.84 -4.91 -9.57
C SER A 222 -21.25 -3.53 -9.81
N SER A 223 -19.95 -3.37 -9.55
CA SER A 223 -19.23 -2.12 -9.79
C SER A 223 -18.40 -2.21 -11.08
N PRO A 224 -18.33 -1.12 -11.90
CA PRO A 224 -17.54 -1.10 -13.11
C PRO A 224 -16.09 -1.58 -12.86
N PRO A 225 -15.45 -2.27 -13.84
CA PRO A 225 -15.84 -2.45 -15.23
C PRO A 225 -16.72 -3.68 -15.53
N TYR A 226 -17.13 -4.44 -14.52
CA TYR A 226 -17.83 -5.71 -14.72
C TYR A 226 -19.34 -5.49 -14.74
N GLN A 227 -20.02 -5.91 -15.80
CA GLN A 227 -21.48 -5.90 -15.91
C GLN A 227 -21.94 -7.26 -16.43
N GLY A 228 -22.81 -7.90 -15.70
CA GLY A 228 -23.53 -9.07 -16.14
C GLY A 228 -23.09 -10.40 -15.51
N PHE A 229 -23.62 -10.69 -14.37
CA PHE A 229 -23.32 -11.87 -13.58
C PHE A 229 -24.45 -12.91 -13.67
N ASN A 230 -24.08 -14.19 -13.75
CA ASN A 230 -25.04 -15.29 -13.64
C ASN A 230 -24.86 -16.02 -12.30
N GLU A 231 -25.72 -15.73 -11.33
CA GLU A 231 -25.66 -16.23 -9.94
C GLU A 231 -25.65 -17.76 -9.84
N ASN A 232 -26.20 -18.47 -10.83
CA ASN A 232 -26.33 -19.92 -10.80
C ASN A 232 -24.97 -20.64 -10.93
N HIS A 233 -23.95 -20.04 -11.50
CA HIS A 233 -22.66 -20.67 -11.72
C HIS A 233 -21.81 -20.73 -10.43
N LEU A 234 -21.75 -19.63 -9.69
CA LEU A 234 -21.01 -19.58 -8.40
C LEU A 234 -21.57 -20.58 -7.38
N GLY A 235 -22.86 -20.83 -7.39
CA GLY A 235 -23.49 -21.79 -6.52
C GLY A 235 -22.95 -23.22 -6.69
N ASN A 236 -22.41 -23.56 -7.88
CA ASN A 236 -21.86 -24.86 -8.22
C ASN A 236 -20.35 -24.98 -7.97
N MET A 237 -19.63 -23.89 -7.80
CA MET A 237 -18.19 -23.89 -7.49
C MET A 237 -17.92 -24.46 -6.10
N ASP A 238 -16.78 -25.08 -5.92
CA ASP A 238 -16.31 -25.47 -4.59
C ASP A 238 -15.74 -24.25 -3.83
N ASN A 239 -15.36 -24.45 -2.56
CA ASN A 239 -14.85 -23.34 -1.74
C ASN A 239 -13.50 -22.82 -2.21
N ASP A 240 -12.64 -23.67 -2.75
CA ASP A 240 -11.31 -23.28 -3.21
C ASP A 240 -11.39 -22.50 -4.51
N GLU A 241 -12.29 -22.89 -5.41
CA GLU A 241 -12.60 -22.14 -6.64
C GLU A 241 -13.17 -20.76 -6.33
N LEU A 242 -14.08 -20.67 -5.36
CA LEU A 242 -14.62 -19.38 -4.90
C LEU A 242 -13.54 -18.49 -4.28
N ASP A 243 -12.63 -19.05 -3.49
CA ASP A 243 -11.52 -18.30 -2.90
C ASP A 243 -10.54 -17.82 -3.97
N LYS A 244 -10.30 -18.63 -5.03
CA LYS A 244 -9.51 -18.20 -6.18
C LYS A 244 -10.12 -16.98 -6.86
N VAL A 245 -11.40 -17.07 -7.22
CA VAL A 245 -12.14 -15.97 -7.87
C VAL A 245 -12.16 -14.74 -6.98
N LEU A 246 -12.43 -14.91 -5.69
CA LEU A 246 -12.45 -13.83 -4.72
C LEU A 246 -11.09 -13.12 -4.63
N CYS A 247 -9.99 -13.85 -4.45
CA CYS A 247 -8.65 -13.27 -4.37
C CYS A 247 -8.27 -12.52 -5.65
N ALA A 248 -8.58 -13.08 -6.83
CA ALA A 248 -8.31 -12.43 -8.11
C ALA A 248 -9.08 -11.11 -8.25
N LEU A 249 -10.36 -11.08 -7.87
CA LEU A 249 -11.19 -9.88 -7.90
C LEU A 249 -10.72 -8.81 -6.92
N LEU A 250 -10.40 -9.20 -5.68
CA LEU A 250 -9.88 -8.28 -4.67
C LEU A 250 -8.58 -7.65 -5.11
N PHE A 251 -7.69 -8.44 -5.73
CA PHE A 251 -6.43 -7.95 -6.27
C PHE A 251 -6.66 -6.96 -7.42
N GLN A 252 -7.54 -7.27 -8.35
CA GLN A 252 -7.90 -6.39 -9.46
C GLN A 252 -8.52 -5.07 -9.00
N LYS A 253 -9.41 -5.12 -8.00
CA LYS A 253 -9.97 -3.91 -7.39
C LYS A 253 -8.92 -3.05 -6.69
N ALA A 254 -7.95 -3.68 -6.02
CA ALA A 254 -6.84 -2.94 -5.42
C ALA A 254 -6.00 -2.22 -6.49
N ILE A 255 -5.74 -2.85 -7.64
CA ILE A 255 -5.07 -2.19 -8.77
C ILE A 255 -5.86 -0.96 -9.24
N ASN A 256 -7.18 -1.10 -9.41
CA ASN A 256 -8.04 0.02 -9.81
C ASN A 256 -8.00 1.16 -8.80
N CYS A 257 -8.10 0.85 -7.50
CA CYS A 257 -7.97 1.86 -6.45
C CYS A 257 -6.60 2.57 -6.49
N CYS A 258 -5.50 1.83 -6.71
CA CYS A 258 -4.18 2.44 -6.87
C CYS A 258 -4.12 3.39 -8.07
N ILE A 259 -4.66 2.97 -9.21
CA ILE A 259 -4.68 3.79 -10.42
C ILE A 259 -5.49 5.08 -10.18
N GLU A 260 -6.67 4.97 -9.57
CA GLU A 260 -7.51 6.13 -9.25
C GLU A 260 -6.82 7.09 -8.28
N LEU A 261 -6.18 6.58 -7.23
CA LEU A 261 -5.41 7.40 -6.29
C LEU A 261 -4.29 8.17 -6.99
N LEU A 262 -3.51 7.49 -7.84
CA LEU A 262 -2.41 8.11 -8.58
C LEU A 262 -2.91 9.14 -9.60
N LEU A 263 -4.04 8.88 -10.27
CA LEU A 263 -4.68 9.83 -11.17
C LEU A 263 -5.21 11.06 -10.42
N ASN A 264 -5.78 10.88 -9.24
CA ASN A 264 -6.23 11.98 -8.38
C ASN A 264 -5.05 12.87 -7.93
N ILE A 265 -3.92 12.26 -7.54
CA ILE A 265 -2.70 13.00 -7.22
C ILE A 265 -2.23 13.79 -8.44
N LYS A 266 -2.18 13.14 -9.61
CA LYS A 266 -1.73 13.76 -10.86
C LYS A 266 -2.65 14.89 -11.34
N SER A 267 -3.95 14.80 -11.04
CA SER A 267 -4.95 15.82 -11.41
C SER A 267 -5.07 16.96 -10.40
N SER A 268 -4.32 16.92 -9.28
CA SER A 268 -4.33 18.01 -8.30
C SER A 268 -3.85 19.33 -8.91
N ASP A 269 -4.40 20.46 -8.45
CA ASP A 269 -4.14 21.78 -9.05
C ASP A 269 -2.66 22.17 -9.06
N SER A 270 -1.89 21.66 -8.10
CA SER A 270 -0.44 21.87 -8.04
C SER A 270 0.38 21.11 -9.10
N LEU A 271 -0.23 20.12 -9.80
CA LEU A 271 0.44 19.31 -10.81
C LEU A 271 -0.16 19.42 -12.23
N LYS A 272 -1.27 20.15 -12.38
CA LYS A 272 -2.01 20.27 -13.67
C LYS A 272 -1.24 20.99 -14.77
N ASP A 273 -0.41 21.97 -14.41
CA ASP A 273 0.26 22.85 -15.38
C ASP A 273 1.61 22.30 -15.87
N LEU A 274 1.92 21.04 -15.56
CA LEU A 274 3.22 20.46 -15.85
C LEU A 274 3.22 19.73 -17.20
N PRO A 275 4.07 20.17 -18.16
CA PRO A 275 4.15 19.52 -19.46
C PRO A 275 4.66 18.06 -19.32
N LEU A 276 3.85 17.12 -19.78
CA LEU A 276 4.29 15.73 -19.96
C LEU A 276 5.15 15.67 -21.23
N VAL A 277 6.45 15.63 -21.08
CA VAL A 277 7.36 15.36 -22.19
C VAL A 277 7.76 13.88 -22.11
N PHE A 278 6.99 13.00 -22.76
CA PHE A 278 7.45 11.65 -23.08
C PHE A 278 8.03 11.67 -24.50
N ASN A 279 9.33 11.67 -24.62
CA ASN A 279 10.00 11.16 -25.80
C ASN A 279 10.33 9.69 -25.54
N VAL A 280 9.42 8.80 -25.92
CA VAL A 280 9.71 7.39 -26.07
C VAL A 280 10.30 7.23 -27.46
N ASN A 281 11.62 7.15 -27.56
CA ASN A 281 12.30 6.61 -28.72
C ASN A 281 12.54 5.14 -28.51
#